data_6274e5f3e4b268f6ce483e7a793c61f9
#
_entry.id   6274e5f3e4b268f6ce483e7a793c61f9
#
_cell.length_a   1.000
_cell.length_b   1.000
_cell.length_c   1.000
_cell.angle_alpha   90.00
_cell.angle_beta   90.00
_cell.angle_gamma   90.00
#
_symmetry.space_group_name_H-M   'P 1'
#
loop_
_entity.id
_entity.type
_entity.pdbx_description
1 polymer ?
#
loop_
_entity_poly.entity_id
_entity_poly.type
_entity_poly.pdbx_seq_one_letter_code
_entity_poly.pdbx_strand_id
1 'polypeptide(L)'
;MSNLAVLSLKNRALIALITIVAAIFGGLALTNLKQELIPSIEFPQLSVVTTYPGASPEVVNNDVSTPIETAIQGIAGLESTTATSTTNASIIQASFTYGTDLATAEQKILQAINRIKSSLPDGVEPNVVSFSIDDLPVISLAVTGYDDVDKIQSQLEASVVPDLEDVKGVASASIIGGQGQRVTITPDQAKLAAAGFTQTAITDALDQNGVLFPGGSVTEGDQSLTVQTGAKLTSVDEIAGLPLVPSSAAQLEAGATTIGDVAAVALAKDPVTSISRVNGESALTLSITKLPAANTVDVSRAVTALLPKLQDDIGSGARFTVVFDQAPFIEQSIESLAQEGLLGLVFAVLVIFVFLLSVRSTLVAAISIPTSVLITFVGIQAFGYSLNILTLGALTIAIGRVVDDSIVVIENIRRHYVGDADKGDAIRLAVREVAAAITASTITTVAVFLPIAFVGDTTGELFRPFALTVTIAMTASLFVALTIVPVLAYWFLKPGTEARDAAGNPIDPEDPAAPPSRLQK
;
A
#
# COMPACT_ATOMS: atom_id res chain seq x y z
N MET A 1 -2.89 18.01 34.90
CA MET A 1 -1.72 17.13 34.64
C MET A 1 -1.05 16.60 35.92
N SER A 2 -0.80 17.41 36.96
CA SER A 2 -0.24 16.93 38.25
C SER A 2 -1.06 15.83 38.93
N ASN A 3 -2.38 15.77 38.68
CA ASN A 3 -3.26 14.73 39.23
C ASN A 3 -2.97 13.32 38.66
N LEU A 4 -2.41 13.22 37.43
CA LEU A 4 -2.01 11.94 36.84
C LEU A 4 -0.87 11.31 37.61
N ALA A 5 0.16 12.09 37.98
CA ALA A 5 1.29 11.60 38.78
C ALA A 5 0.83 11.17 40.20
N VAL A 6 -0.09 11.91 40.81
CA VAL A 6 -0.66 11.54 42.12
C VAL A 6 -1.45 10.23 42.00
N LEU A 7 -2.27 10.09 40.96
CA LEU A 7 -3.05 8.88 40.72
C LEU A 7 -2.16 7.67 40.43
N SER A 8 -1.08 7.86 39.65
CA SER A 8 -0.13 6.80 39.31
C SER A 8 0.64 6.33 40.54
N LEU A 9 1.09 7.24 41.39
CA LEU A 9 1.77 6.90 42.65
C LEU A 9 0.85 6.22 43.66
N LYS A 10 -0.44 6.55 43.66
CA LYS A 10 -1.45 5.89 44.51
C LYS A 10 -1.74 4.45 44.04
N ASN A 11 -1.71 4.22 42.71
CA ASN A 11 -2.07 2.94 42.09
C ASN A 11 -0.85 2.31 41.38
N ARG A 12 0.30 2.24 42.07
CA ARG A 12 1.60 1.77 41.49
C ARG A 12 1.53 0.41 40.81
N ALA A 13 0.81 -0.54 41.42
CA ALA A 13 0.64 -1.88 40.85
C ALA A 13 -0.15 -1.86 39.52
N LEU A 14 -1.17 -1.00 39.42
CA LEU A 14 -1.91 -0.82 38.18
C LEU A 14 -1.03 -0.23 37.07
N ILE A 15 -0.21 0.78 37.39
CA ILE A 15 0.71 1.37 36.41
C ILE A 15 1.75 0.35 35.93
N ALA A 16 2.30 -0.47 36.85
CA ALA A 16 3.19 -1.55 36.43
C ALA A 16 2.50 -2.56 35.50
N LEU A 17 1.28 -2.94 35.81
CA LEU A 17 0.50 -3.83 34.95
C LEU A 17 0.28 -3.18 33.57
N ILE A 18 -0.13 -1.90 33.53
CA ILE A 18 -0.28 -1.15 32.26
C ILE A 18 1.05 -1.13 31.48
N THR A 19 2.18 -0.93 32.16
CA THR A 19 3.50 -0.93 31.51
C THR A 19 3.82 -2.28 30.88
N ILE A 20 3.56 -3.38 31.60
CA ILE A 20 3.79 -4.74 31.10
C ILE A 20 2.85 -5.03 29.92
N VAL A 21 1.57 -4.68 30.05
CA VAL A 21 0.57 -4.84 28.98
C VAL A 21 0.98 -4.03 27.74
N ALA A 22 1.39 -2.77 27.94
CA ALA A 22 1.88 -1.93 26.84
C ALA A 22 3.12 -2.52 26.17
N ALA A 23 4.04 -3.11 26.93
CA ALA A 23 5.21 -3.78 26.38
C ALA A 23 4.85 -5.03 25.55
N ILE A 24 3.92 -5.85 26.05
CA ILE A 24 3.45 -7.05 25.32
C ILE A 24 2.71 -6.65 24.05
N PHE A 25 1.69 -5.77 24.16
CA PHE A 25 0.91 -5.34 23.00
C PHE A 25 1.74 -4.52 22.01
N GLY A 26 2.70 -3.71 22.49
CA GLY A 26 3.63 -2.99 21.62
C GLY A 26 4.57 -3.91 20.86
N GLY A 27 5.06 -4.97 21.50
CA GLY A 27 5.83 -6.01 20.83
C GLY A 27 5.02 -6.79 19.80
N LEU A 28 3.77 -7.16 20.12
CA LEU A 28 2.84 -7.79 19.18
C LEU A 28 2.45 -6.84 18.03
N ALA A 29 2.24 -5.57 18.33
CA ALA A 29 1.96 -4.57 17.30
C ALA A 29 3.12 -4.47 16.32
N LEU A 30 4.36 -4.39 16.79
CA LEU A 30 5.55 -4.32 15.94
C LEU A 30 5.65 -5.50 14.96
N THR A 31 5.32 -6.72 15.42
CA THR A 31 5.36 -7.93 14.55
C THR A 31 4.17 -8.05 13.61
N ASN A 32 3.03 -7.43 13.93
CA ASN A 32 1.80 -7.53 13.14
C ASN A 32 1.54 -6.33 12.23
N LEU A 33 2.31 -5.24 12.39
CA LEU A 33 2.18 -4.07 11.50
C LEU A 33 2.57 -4.45 10.08
N LYS A 34 1.76 -4.01 9.11
CA LYS A 34 2.09 -4.13 7.70
C LYS A 34 3.40 -3.40 7.42
N GLN A 35 4.22 -3.98 6.58
CA GLN A 35 5.49 -3.41 6.13
C GLN A 35 5.36 -3.05 4.66
N GLU A 36 5.52 -1.78 4.35
CA GLU A 36 5.37 -1.21 3.01
C GLU A 36 6.49 -0.21 2.75
N LEU A 37 6.84 0.01 1.49
CA LEU A 37 7.85 1.02 1.15
C LEU A 37 7.26 2.43 1.34
N ILE A 38 6.09 2.66 0.78
CA ILE A 38 5.33 3.92 0.83
C ILE A 38 3.94 3.57 1.34
N PRO A 39 3.27 4.44 2.13
CA PRO A 39 1.90 4.18 2.56
C PRO A 39 0.97 4.04 1.36
N SER A 40 -0.02 3.16 1.45
CA SER A 40 -1.09 3.06 0.45
C SER A 40 -1.81 4.40 0.33
N ILE A 41 -1.81 4.99 -0.85
CA ILE A 41 -2.44 6.28 -1.14
C ILE A 41 -3.41 6.07 -2.29
N GLU A 42 -4.65 6.45 -2.07
CA GLU A 42 -5.65 6.57 -3.12
C GLU A 42 -5.57 7.98 -3.72
N PHE A 43 -5.21 8.07 -4.99
CA PHE A 43 -5.28 9.33 -5.71
C PHE A 43 -6.75 9.63 -6.02
N PRO A 44 -7.29 10.81 -5.69
CA PRO A 44 -8.67 11.15 -5.96
C PRO A 44 -8.90 11.39 -7.46
N GLN A 45 -8.58 10.41 -8.28
CA GLN A 45 -8.59 10.48 -9.73
C GLN A 45 -8.99 9.14 -10.34
N LEU A 46 -9.91 9.21 -11.31
CA LEU A 46 -10.29 8.09 -12.17
C LEU A 46 -9.96 8.42 -13.61
N SER A 47 -9.51 7.45 -14.37
CA SER A 47 -9.22 7.61 -15.79
C SER A 47 -10.18 6.78 -16.62
N VAL A 48 -10.80 7.41 -17.62
CA VAL A 48 -11.58 6.69 -18.64
C VAL A 48 -10.70 6.53 -19.86
N VAL A 49 -10.27 5.30 -20.13
CA VAL A 49 -9.43 4.95 -21.28
C VAL A 49 -10.30 4.29 -22.34
N THR A 50 -10.25 4.82 -23.56
CA THR A 50 -11.08 4.35 -24.66
C THR A 50 -10.24 4.21 -25.90
N THR A 51 -10.27 3.04 -26.53
CA THR A 51 -9.61 2.80 -27.83
C THR A 51 -10.62 3.01 -28.96
N TYR A 52 -10.20 3.73 -30.00
CA TYR A 52 -10.97 3.94 -31.23
C TYR A 52 -10.07 3.77 -32.45
N PRO A 53 -9.84 2.52 -32.90
CA PRO A 53 -8.90 2.21 -33.96
C PRO A 53 -9.24 2.93 -35.29
N GLY A 54 -8.21 3.50 -35.93
CA GLY A 54 -8.36 4.21 -37.21
C GLY A 54 -8.80 5.66 -37.09
N ALA A 55 -9.14 6.14 -35.91
CA ALA A 55 -9.59 7.51 -35.70
C ALA A 55 -8.45 8.51 -35.53
N SER A 56 -8.57 9.68 -36.15
CA SER A 56 -7.65 10.80 -35.88
C SER A 56 -7.95 11.43 -34.51
N PRO A 57 -7.00 12.21 -33.93
CA PRO A 57 -7.22 12.88 -32.64
C PRO A 57 -8.49 13.77 -32.62
N GLU A 58 -8.79 14.42 -33.72
CA GLU A 58 -9.98 15.28 -33.86
C GLU A 58 -11.27 14.46 -33.81
N VAL A 59 -11.30 13.32 -34.51
CA VAL A 59 -12.45 12.38 -34.51
C VAL A 59 -12.61 11.77 -33.09
N VAL A 60 -11.52 11.33 -32.48
CA VAL A 60 -11.54 10.81 -31.10
C VAL A 60 -12.08 11.85 -30.12
N ASN A 61 -11.68 13.12 -30.28
CA ASN A 61 -12.16 14.19 -29.41
C ASN A 61 -13.66 14.42 -29.57
N ASN A 62 -14.15 14.49 -30.81
CA ASN A 62 -15.53 14.85 -31.07
C ASN A 62 -16.51 13.69 -30.79
N ASP A 63 -16.12 12.46 -31.13
CA ASP A 63 -17.01 11.32 -31.10
C ASP A 63 -16.92 10.51 -29.78
N VAL A 64 -15.82 10.67 -29.03
CA VAL A 64 -15.59 9.90 -27.81
C VAL A 64 -15.34 10.79 -26.60
N SER A 65 -14.31 11.66 -26.64
CA SER A 65 -13.88 12.41 -25.45
C SER A 65 -14.95 13.40 -24.99
N THR A 66 -15.44 14.26 -25.87
CA THR A 66 -16.45 15.28 -25.55
C THR A 66 -17.78 14.71 -25.05
N PRO A 67 -18.36 13.66 -25.68
CA PRO A 67 -19.58 13.01 -25.18
C PRO A 67 -19.39 12.41 -23.78
N ILE A 68 -18.26 11.74 -23.51
CA ILE A 68 -17.99 11.15 -22.20
C ILE A 68 -17.77 12.23 -21.14
N GLU A 69 -16.95 13.26 -21.42
CA GLU A 69 -16.76 14.38 -20.50
C GLU A 69 -18.08 15.04 -20.13
N THR A 70 -18.95 15.28 -21.13
CA THR A 70 -20.26 15.87 -20.90
C THR A 70 -21.15 14.98 -20.03
N ALA A 71 -21.08 13.66 -20.22
CA ALA A 71 -21.91 12.72 -19.48
C ALA A 71 -21.50 12.63 -17.99
N ILE A 72 -20.21 12.84 -17.66
CA ILE A 72 -19.68 12.70 -16.29
C ILE A 72 -19.69 14.01 -15.50
N GLN A 73 -19.88 15.18 -16.12
CA GLN A 73 -19.82 16.49 -15.45
C GLN A 73 -20.74 16.66 -14.24
N GLY A 74 -21.82 15.89 -14.15
CA GLY A 74 -22.79 15.96 -13.05
C GLY A 74 -22.49 15.05 -11.86
N ILE A 75 -21.34 14.37 -11.83
CA ILE A 75 -21.01 13.42 -10.78
C ILE A 75 -20.56 14.18 -9.52
N ALA A 76 -21.15 13.81 -8.38
CA ALA A 76 -20.83 14.46 -7.10
C ALA A 76 -19.37 14.25 -6.73
N GLY A 77 -18.69 15.31 -6.34
CA GLY A 77 -17.28 15.31 -5.97
C GLY A 77 -16.32 15.50 -7.15
N LEU A 78 -16.79 15.52 -8.40
CA LEU A 78 -15.95 15.82 -9.55
C LEU A 78 -15.54 17.30 -9.53
N GLU A 79 -14.24 17.58 -9.54
CA GLU A 79 -13.66 18.93 -9.57
C GLU A 79 -13.31 19.36 -10.99
N SER A 80 -12.67 18.48 -11.74
CA SER A 80 -12.23 18.78 -13.10
C SER A 80 -12.08 17.51 -13.94
N THR A 81 -12.15 17.69 -15.25
CA THR A 81 -11.80 16.68 -16.24
C THR A 81 -10.69 17.20 -17.15
N THR A 82 -9.80 16.32 -17.55
CA THR A 82 -8.76 16.60 -18.56
C THR A 82 -8.80 15.49 -19.59
N ALA A 83 -9.18 15.82 -20.82
CA ALA A 83 -9.20 14.86 -21.91
C ALA A 83 -7.94 15.00 -22.79
N THR A 84 -7.32 13.87 -23.08
CA THR A 84 -6.23 13.75 -24.05
C THR A 84 -6.67 12.81 -25.16
N SER A 85 -6.91 13.40 -26.35
CA SER A 85 -7.29 12.66 -27.54
C SER A 85 -6.08 12.49 -28.44
N THR A 86 -5.72 11.24 -28.68
CA THR A 86 -4.59 10.85 -29.56
C THR A 86 -5.11 10.03 -30.75
N THR A 87 -4.24 9.70 -31.71
CA THR A 87 -4.61 8.75 -32.75
C THR A 87 -4.98 7.42 -32.11
N ASN A 88 -6.15 6.90 -32.42
CA ASN A 88 -6.72 5.64 -31.93
C ASN A 88 -7.12 5.58 -30.45
N ALA A 89 -6.96 6.64 -29.65
CA ALA A 89 -7.28 6.55 -28.23
C ALA A 89 -7.70 7.88 -27.58
N SER A 90 -8.63 7.79 -26.61
CA SER A 90 -9.00 8.84 -25.68
C SER A 90 -8.61 8.44 -24.26
N ILE A 91 -8.04 9.38 -23.50
CA ILE A 91 -7.81 9.24 -22.08
C ILE A 91 -8.43 10.46 -21.39
N ILE A 92 -9.44 10.24 -20.57
CA ILE A 92 -10.10 11.29 -19.79
C ILE A 92 -9.77 11.07 -18.33
N GLN A 93 -9.06 12.01 -17.74
CA GLN A 93 -8.76 12.03 -16.32
C GLN A 93 -9.84 12.83 -15.60
N ALA A 94 -10.55 12.19 -14.69
CA ALA A 94 -11.56 12.80 -13.83
C ALA A 94 -10.99 12.95 -12.43
N SER A 95 -10.74 14.19 -12.00
CA SER A 95 -10.22 14.53 -10.67
C SER A 95 -11.36 14.83 -9.73
N PHE A 96 -11.31 14.26 -8.53
CA PHE A 96 -12.35 14.39 -7.51
C PHE A 96 -11.84 15.15 -6.28
N THR A 97 -12.77 15.78 -5.55
CA THR A 97 -12.49 16.33 -4.23
C THR A 97 -11.94 15.24 -3.31
N TYR A 98 -10.93 15.63 -2.54
CA TYR A 98 -10.32 14.72 -1.58
C TYR A 98 -11.36 14.17 -0.58
N GLY A 99 -11.32 12.84 -0.34
CA GLY A 99 -12.29 12.14 0.52
C GLY A 99 -13.56 11.68 -0.19
N THR A 100 -13.64 11.86 -1.53
CA THR A 100 -14.69 11.22 -2.33
C THR A 100 -14.47 9.71 -2.35
N ASP A 101 -15.55 8.95 -2.14
CA ASP A 101 -15.54 7.49 -2.34
C ASP A 101 -15.40 7.17 -3.83
N LEU A 102 -14.16 6.80 -4.23
CA LEU A 102 -13.82 6.54 -5.63
C LEU A 102 -14.54 5.31 -6.19
N ALA A 103 -14.83 4.30 -5.37
CA ALA A 103 -15.61 3.14 -5.83
C ALA A 103 -17.04 3.54 -6.22
N THR A 104 -17.66 4.39 -5.42
CA THR A 104 -18.98 4.97 -5.77
C THR A 104 -18.88 5.90 -6.99
N ALA A 105 -17.82 6.70 -7.10
CA ALA A 105 -17.61 7.59 -8.25
C ALA A 105 -17.41 6.80 -9.55
N GLU A 106 -16.62 5.73 -9.52
CA GLU A 106 -16.40 4.80 -10.64
C GLU A 106 -17.73 4.21 -11.14
N GLN A 107 -18.54 3.67 -10.22
CA GLN A 107 -19.87 3.16 -10.57
C GLN A 107 -20.76 4.21 -11.25
N LYS A 108 -20.71 5.47 -10.79
CA LYS A 108 -21.46 6.57 -11.40
C LYS A 108 -20.92 6.95 -12.77
N ILE A 109 -19.60 6.93 -12.99
CA ILE A 109 -18.98 7.12 -14.30
C ILE A 109 -19.46 6.02 -15.25
N LEU A 110 -19.36 4.74 -14.84
CA LEU A 110 -19.82 3.60 -15.65
C LEU A 110 -21.31 3.72 -16.00
N GLN A 111 -22.16 4.14 -15.06
CA GLN A 111 -23.58 4.39 -15.33
C GLN A 111 -23.80 5.56 -16.31
N ALA A 112 -23.00 6.62 -16.21
CA ALA A 112 -23.07 7.76 -17.12
C ALA A 112 -22.66 7.37 -18.54
N ILE A 113 -21.56 6.61 -18.69
CA ILE A 113 -21.08 6.07 -19.96
C ILE A 113 -22.13 5.13 -20.59
N ASN A 114 -22.69 4.22 -19.79
CA ASN A 114 -23.73 3.30 -20.30
C ASN A 114 -24.98 4.02 -20.80
N ARG A 115 -25.32 5.18 -20.24
CA ARG A 115 -26.47 5.99 -20.74
C ARG A 115 -26.22 6.58 -22.12
N ILE A 116 -24.96 6.87 -22.47
CA ILE A 116 -24.58 7.46 -23.75
C ILE A 116 -24.01 6.42 -24.72
N LYS A 117 -24.02 5.13 -24.39
CA LYS A 117 -23.40 4.05 -25.18
C LYS A 117 -23.94 4.06 -26.64
N SER A 118 -25.21 4.33 -26.84
CA SER A 118 -25.83 4.42 -28.19
C SER A 118 -25.41 5.67 -29.01
N SER A 119 -24.77 6.65 -28.37
CA SER A 119 -24.24 7.84 -29.05
C SER A 119 -22.75 7.77 -29.31
N LEU A 120 -22.07 6.76 -28.77
CA LEU A 120 -20.68 6.47 -29.07
C LEU A 120 -20.58 5.66 -30.37
N PRO A 121 -19.46 5.74 -31.09
CA PRO A 121 -19.24 4.92 -32.28
C PRO A 121 -19.28 3.42 -31.97
N ASP A 122 -19.72 2.61 -32.93
CA ASP A 122 -19.76 1.16 -32.80
C ASP A 122 -18.36 0.58 -32.55
N GLY A 123 -18.26 -0.36 -31.63
CA GLY A 123 -17.01 -1.02 -31.26
C GLY A 123 -16.09 -0.22 -30.31
N VAL A 124 -16.55 0.93 -29.82
CA VAL A 124 -15.84 1.72 -28.83
C VAL A 124 -16.30 1.33 -27.42
N GLU A 125 -15.37 0.86 -26.62
CA GLU A 125 -15.63 0.43 -25.23
C GLU A 125 -14.79 1.27 -24.26
N PRO A 126 -15.38 2.26 -23.58
CA PRO A 126 -14.72 3.00 -22.54
C PRO A 126 -14.49 2.13 -21.29
N ASN A 127 -13.26 2.09 -20.81
CA ASN A 127 -12.86 1.40 -19.59
C ASN A 127 -12.50 2.43 -18.51
N VAL A 128 -13.09 2.30 -17.32
CA VAL A 128 -12.77 3.16 -16.18
C VAL A 128 -11.72 2.46 -15.33
N VAL A 129 -10.62 3.14 -15.07
CA VAL A 129 -9.51 2.63 -14.26
C VAL A 129 -9.16 3.64 -13.16
N SER A 130 -8.95 3.13 -11.95
CA SER A 130 -8.33 3.86 -10.85
C SER A 130 -6.82 3.56 -10.86
N PHE A 131 -6.03 4.46 -10.32
CA PHE A 131 -4.62 4.23 -10.08
C PHE A 131 -4.33 4.35 -8.58
N SER A 132 -3.72 3.31 -8.04
CA SER A 132 -3.25 3.25 -6.66
C SER A 132 -1.75 2.93 -6.62
N ILE A 133 -1.07 3.33 -5.54
CA ILE A 133 0.30 2.87 -5.29
C ILE A 133 0.36 1.34 -5.13
N ASP A 134 -0.73 0.72 -4.69
CA ASP A 134 -0.82 -0.73 -4.55
C ASP A 134 -0.83 -1.47 -5.91
N ASP A 135 -1.09 -0.77 -7.03
CA ASP A 135 -0.98 -1.33 -8.39
C ASP A 135 0.48 -1.42 -8.88
N LEU A 136 1.41 -0.80 -8.16
CA LEU A 136 2.83 -0.96 -8.46
C LEU A 136 3.32 -2.35 -8.05
N PRO A 137 4.20 -2.97 -8.86
CA PRO A 137 4.69 -4.30 -8.57
C PRO A 137 5.49 -4.32 -7.24
N VAL A 138 5.17 -5.29 -6.40
CA VAL A 138 5.92 -5.61 -5.17
C VAL A 138 7.24 -6.26 -5.54
N ILE A 139 7.18 -7.19 -6.51
CA ILE A 139 8.32 -7.92 -7.04
C ILE A 139 8.14 -8.12 -8.55
N SER A 140 9.22 -7.98 -9.30
CA SER A 140 9.27 -8.26 -10.73
C SER A 140 10.33 -9.30 -11.02
N LEU A 141 9.96 -10.32 -11.77
CA LEU A 141 10.80 -11.45 -12.14
C LEU A 141 11.03 -11.43 -13.65
N ALA A 142 12.27 -11.49 -14.07
CA ALA A 142 12.59 -11.72 -15.47
C ALA A 142 12.76 -13.22 -15.75
N VAL A 143 12.21 -13.65 -16.85
CA VAL A 143 12.38 -15.02 -17.41
C VAL A 143 13.27 -14.92 -18.62
N THR A 144 14.42 -15.57 -18.58
CA THR A 144 15.44 -15.57 -19.64
C THR A 144 15.86 -17.00 -19.97
N GLY A 145 16.68 -17.20 -21.01
CA GLY A 145 17.26 -18.53 -21.34
C GLY A 145 16.30 -19.46 -22.07
N TYR A 146 15.25 -18.94 -22.69
CA TYR A 146 14.31 -19.71 -23.51
C TYR A 146 14.64 -19.60 -24.99
N ASP A 147 14.35 -20.65 -25.76
CA ASP A 147 14.56 -20.67 -27.22
C ASP A 147 13.33 -20.14 -27.99
N ASP A 148 12.12 -20.35 -27.42
CA ASP A 148 10.84 -20.02 -28.04
C ASP A 148 9.97 -19.20 -27.06
N VAL A 149 9.71 -17.93 -27.44
CA VAL A 149 8.96 -16.99 -26.62
C VAL A 149 7.48 -17.39 -26.48
N ASP A 150 6.87 -17.91 -27.55
CA ASP A 150 5.45 -18.26 -27.53
C ASP A 150 5.20 -19.48 -26.63
N LYS A 151 6.11 -20.45 -26.70
CA LYS A 151 6.04 -21.65 -25.85
C LYS A 151 6.24 -21.30 -24.38
N ILE A 152 7.25 -20.50 -24.06
CA ILE A 152 7.51 -20.12 -22.67
C ILE A 152 6.40 -19.24 -22.12
N GLN A 153 5.87 -18.30 -22.93
CA GLN A 153 4.72 -17.49 -22.53
C GLN A 153 3.50 -18.35 -22.19
N SER A 154 3.14 -19.31 -23.06
CA SER A 154 2.02 -20.22 -22.82
C SER A 154 2.23 -21.07 -21.56
N GLN A 155 3.46 -21.51 -21.27
CA GLN A 155 3.79 -22.22 -20.03
C GLN A 155 3.66 -21.32 -18.79
N LEU A 156 4.12 -20.06 -18.88
CA LEU A 156 3.98 -19.08 -17.81
C LEU A 156 2.50 -18.83 -17.50
N GLU A 157 1.68 -18.60 -18.54
CA GLU A 157 0.23 -18.37 -18.40
C GLU A 157 -0.52 -19.57 -17.84
N ALA A 158 -0.12 -20.79 -18.24
CA ALA A 158 -0.83 -22.01 -17.85
C ALA A 158 -0.49 -22.52 -16.43
N SER A 159 0.73 -22.29 -15.95
CA SER A 159 1.21 -22.85 -14.68
C SER A 159 1.77 -21.82 -13.71
N VAL A 160 2.65 -20.93 -14.17
CA VAL A 160 3.39 -20.03 -13.26
C VAL A 160 2.51 -18.90 -12.74
N VAL A 161 1.73 -18.26 -13.63
CA VAL A 161 0.83 -17.16 -13.23
C VAL A 161 -0.19 -17.65 -12.20
N PRO A 162 -0.91 -18.78 -12.41
CA PRO A 162 -1.82 -19.28 -11.38
C PRO A 162 -1.12 -19.64 -10.06
N ASP A 163 0.04 -20.28 -10.10
CA ASP A 163 0.80 -20.62 -8.88
C ASP A 163 1.24 -19.37 -8.12
N LEU A 164 1.56 -18.27 -8.82
CA LEU A 164 1.90 -16.97 -8.22
C LEU A 164 0.66 -16.26 -7.64
N GLU A 165 -0.48 -16.33 -8.33
CA GLU A 165 -1.74 -15.74 -7.86
C GLU A 165 -2.34 -16.49 -6.67
N ASP A 166 -2.05 -17.78 -6.52
CA ASP A 166 -2.42 -18.57 -5.35
C ASP A 166 -1.59 -18.23 -4.09
N VAL A 167 -0.49 -17.47 -4.23
CA VAL A 167 0.29 -17.00 -3.08
C VAL A 167 -0.55 -16.03 -2.27
N LYS A 168 -0.69 -16.30 -0.98
CA LYS A 168 -1.47 -15.44 -0.07
C LYS A 168 -0.99 -13.99 -0.11
N GLY A 169 -1.88 -13.10 -0.50
CA GLY A 169 -1.63 -11.66 -0.51
C GLY A 169 -1.22 -11.11 -1.87
N VAL A 170 -1.00 -11.96 -2.87
CA VAL A 170 -0.87 -11.54 -4.28
C VAL A 170 -2.25 -11.10 -4.79
N ALA A 171 -2.30 -10.01 -5.53
CA ALA A 171 -3.49 -9.51 -6.21
C ALA A 171 -3.53 -9.97 -7.66
N SER A 172 -2.39 -9.90 -8.36
CA SER A 172 -2.25 -10.35 -9.74
C SER A 172 -0.79 -10.64 -10.10
N ALA A 173 -0.60 -11.50 -11.08
CA ALA A 173 0.68 -11.72 -11.74
C ALA A 173 0.49 -11.55 -13.25
N SER A 174 1.16 -10.56 -13.85
CA SER A 174 1.02 -10.24 -15.27
C SER A 174 2.34 -10.40 -16.02
N ILE A 175 2.26 -10.82 -17.29
CA ILE A 175 3.42 -10.99 -18.17
C ILE A 175 3.59 -9.74 -19.03
N ILE A 176 4.80 -9.17 -19.04
CA ILE A 176 5.19 -8.01 -19.83
C ILE A 176 6.28 -8.45 -20.80
N GLY A 177 6.25 -7.93 -22.05
CA GLY A 177 7.23 -8.23 -23.10
C GLY A 177 6.88 -9.43 -23.97
N GLY A 178 5.75 -10.08 -23.73
CA GLY A 178 5.20 -11.14 -24.58
C GLY A 178 4.37 -10.60 -25.74
N GLN A 179 4.07 -11.45 -26.67
CA GLN A 179 3.12 -11.19 -27.76
C GLN A 179 1.92 -12.11 -27.63
N GLY A 180 0.73 -11.51 -27.55
CA GLY A 180 -0.53 -12.26 -27.67
C GLY A 180 -0.70 -12.85 -29.08
N GLN A 181 -1.61 -13.80 -29.19
CA GLN A 181 -2.07 -14.33 -30.45
C GLN A 181 -3.55 -13.98 -30.63
N ARG A 182 -3.91 -13.60 -31.84
CA ARG A 182 -5.29 -13.31 -32.22
C ARG A 182 -5.66 -14.00 -33.53
N VAL A 183 -6.91 -14.32 -33.69
CA VAL A 183 -7.42 -14.72 -35.00
C VAL A 183 -7.75 -13.48 -35.80
N THR A 184 -7.11 -13.34 -36.95
CA THR A 184 -7.36 -12.24 -37.88
C THR A 184 -8.22 -12.76 -39.04
N ILE A 185 -9.36 -12.10 -39.28
CA ILE A 185 -10.23 -12.36 -40.41
C ILE A 185 -10.07 -11.20 -41.39
N THR A 186 -9.52 -11.47 -42.56
CA THR A 186 -9.30 -10.46 -43.60
C THR A 186 -10.30 -10.69 -44.73
N PRO A 187 -11.36 -9.84 -44.84
CA PRO A 187 -12.38 -9.99 -45.84
C PRO A 187 -11.82 -9.75 -47.26
N ASP A 188 -12.24 -10.59 -48.22
CA ASP A 188 -12.03 -10.38 -49.65
C ASP A 188 -13.27 -9.69 -50.22
N GLN A 189 -13.15 -8.40 -50.49
CA GLN A 189 -14.26 -7.57 -50.93
C GLN A 189 -14.88 -8.06 -52.27
N ALA A 190 -14.04 -8.63 -53.16
CA ALA A 190 -14.51 -9.15 -54.43
C ALA A 190 -15.34 -10.43 -54.26
N LYS A 191 -14.91 -11.33 -53.40
CA LYS A 191 -15.61 -12.56 -53.07
C LYS A 191 -16.90 -12.29 -52.30
N LEU A 192 -16.87 -11.35 -51.32
CA LEU A 192 -18.05 -10.92 -50.58
C LEU A 192 -19.12 -10.37 -51.52
N ALA A 193 -18.73 -9.46 -52.45
CA ALA A 193 -19.65 -8.87 -53.41
C ALA A 193 -20.19 -9.94 -54.38
N ALA A 194 -19.34 -10.87 -54.87
CA ALA A 194 -19.76 -11.94 -55.74
C ALA A 194 -20.77 -12.90 -55.09
N ALA A 195 -20.63 -13.15 -53.77
CA ALA A 195 -21.53 -13.97 -52.97
C ALA A 195 -22.76 -13.17 -52.47
N GLY A 196 -22.81 -11.86 -52.72
CA GLY A 196 -23.92 -10.98 -52.33
C GLY A 196 -23.97 -10.64 -50.84
N PHE A 197 -22.86 -10.81 -50.14
CA PHE A 197 -22.74 -10.49 -48.70
C PHE A 197 -21.99 -9.18 -48.48
N THR A 198 -22.26 -8.58 -47.33
CA THR A 198 -21.55 -7.40 -46.82
C THR A 198 -20.57 -7.82 -45.73
N GLN A 199 -19.64 -6.95 -45.36
CA GLN A 199 -18.68 -7.25 -44.27
C GLN A 199 -19.38 -7.51 -42.93
N THR A 200 -20.55 -6.90 -42.68
CA THR A 200 -21.38 -7.12 -41.50
C THR A 200 -21.84 -8.56 -41.37
N ALA A 201 -22.01 -9.30 -42.47
CA ALA A 201 -22.39 -10.71 -42.42
C ALA A 201 -21.35 -11.59 -41.73
N ILE A 202 -20.07 -11.20 -41.77
CA ILE A 202 -19.00 -11.91 -41.03
C ILE A 202 -19.16 -11.65 -39.51
N THR A 203 -19.40 -10.41 -39.11
CA THR A 203 -19.66 -10.05 -37.70
C THR A 203 -20.90 -10.77 -37.17
N ASP A 204 -22.01 -10.74 -37.96
CA ASP A 204 -23.26 -11.43 -37.59
C ASP A 204 -23.07 -12.94 -37.44
N ALA A 205 -22.24 -13.56 -38.30
CA ALA A 205 -21.92 -14.99 -38.19
C ALA A 205 -21.09 -15.31 -36.95
N LEU A 206 -20.19 -14.43 -36.55
CA LEU A 206 -19.41 -14.59 -35.31
C LEU A 206 -20.29 -14.39 -34.07
N ASP A 207 -21.13 -13.37 -34.04
CA ASP A 207 -22.03 -13.06 -32.93
C ASP A 207 -23.06 -14.17 -32.67
N GLN A 208 -23.49 -14.87 -33.72
CA GLN A 208 -24.46 -15.97 -33.63
C GLN A 208 -23.81 -17.32 -33.28
N ASN A 209 -22.50 -17.42 -33.35
CA ASN A 209 -21.76 -18.66 -33.08
C ASN A 209 -20.71 -18.45 -32.02
N GLY A 210 -20.21 -19.54 -31.43
CA GLY A 210 -19.19 -19.47 -30.39
C GLY A 210 -19.73 -19.13 -29.00
N VAL A 211 -21.02 -18.91 -28.86
CA VAL A 211 -21.69 -18.62 -27.58
C VAL A 211 -22.44 -19.86 -27.10
N LEU A 212 -22.27 -20.20 -25.85
CA LEU A 212 -23.04 -21.25 -25.17
C LEU A 212 -24.29 -20.61 -24.55
N PHE A 213 -25.46 -21.08 -24.97
CA PHE A 213 -26.73 -20.65 -24.41
C PHE A 213 -27.23 -21.66 -23.38
N PRO A 214 -27.70 -21.23 -22.20
CA PRO A 214 -28.33 -22.11 -21.24
C PRO A 214 -29.65 -22.62 -21.80
N GLY A 215 -29.75 -23.95 -22.04
CA GLY A 215 -30.95 -24.61 -22.53
C GLY A 215 -31.94 -25.03 -21.43
N GLY A 216 -31.68 -24.62 -20.17
CA GLY A 216 -32.46 -25.04 -19.00
C GLY A 216 -31.88 -26.25 -18.31
N SER A 217 -32.71 -26.98 -17.56
CA SER A 217 -32.31 -28.21 -16.87
C SER A 217 -33.33 -29.34 -17.14
N VAL A 218 -32.82 -30.54 -17.29
CA VAL A 218 -33.63 -31.78 -17.37
C VAL A 218 -33.40 -32.57 -16.12
N THR A 219 -34.49 -32.98 -15.47
CA THR A 219 -34.42 -33.87 -14.29
C THR A 219 -34.58 -35.31 -14.74
N GLU A 220 -33.57 -36.11 -14.49
CA GLU A 220 -33.58 -37.56 -14.73
C GLU A 220 -33.35 -38.30 -13.40
N GLY A 221 -34.43 -38.85 -12.84
CA GLY A 221 -34.42 -39.41 -11.49
C GLY A 221 -34.17 -38.33 -10.42
N ASP A 222 -33.15 -38.53 -9.58
CA ASP A 222 -32.73 -37.56 -8.52
C ASP A 222 -31.65 -36.58 -8.99
N GLN A 223 -31.26 -36.61 -10.28
CA GLN A 223 -30.22 -35.73 -10.84
C GLN A 223 -30.82 -34.68 -11.72
N SER A 224 -30.39 -33.42 -11.53
CA SER A 224 -30.68 -32.30 -12.41
C SER A 224 -29.50 -32.08 -13.35
N LEU A 225 -29.72 -32.30 -14.65
CA LEU A 225 -28.72 -32.11 -15.69
C LEU A 225 -28.94 -30.74 -16.36
N THR A 226 -27.90 -29.92 -16.39
CA THR A 226 -27.93 -28.63 -17.09
C THR A 226 -27.80 -28.86 -18.60
N VAL A 227 -28.73 -28.33 -19.38
CA VAL A 227 -28.69 -28.37 -20.85
C VAL A 227 -28.03 -27.11 -21.35
N GLN A 228 -27.01 -27.24 -22.20
CA GLN A 228 -26.38 -26.14 -22.92
C GLN A 228 -26.52 -26.37 -24.44
N THR A 229 -26.80 -25.31 -25.18
CA THR A 229 -26.83 -25.29 -26.64
C THR A 229 -25.79 -24.34 -27.18
N GLY A 230 -25.19 -24.62 -28.32
CA GLY A 230 -24.08 -23.91 -28.91
C GLY A 230 -22.76 -24.69 -28.84
N ALA A 231 -21.78 -24.23 -29.56
CA ALA A 231 -20.43 -24.78 -29.55
C ALA A 231 -19.41 -23.68 -29.29
N LYS A 232 -18.45 -23.94 -28.41
CA LYS A 232 -17.32 -23.03 -28.21
C LYS A 232 -16.35 -23.20 -29.38
N LEU A 233 -15.99 -22.12 -30.05
CA LEU A 233 -14.98 -22.14 -31.11
C LEU A 233 -13.60 -22.37 -30.51
N THR A 234 -12.88 -23.37 -31.01
CA THR A 234 -11.59 -23.82 -30.46
C THR A 234 -10.45 -23.77 -31.46
N SER A 235 -10.76 -23.56 -32.76
CA SER A 235 -9.77 -23.56 -33.82
C SER A 235 -10.06 -22.52 -34.90
N VAL A 236 -9.03 -22.13 -35.65
CA VAL A 236 -9.12 -21.25 -36.82
C VAL A 236 -10.01 -21.87 -37.90
N ASP A 237 -9.93 -23.19 -38.07
CA ASP A 237 -10.72 -23.93 -39.08
C ASP A 237 -12.20 -23.94 -38.73
N GLU A 238 -12.56 -24.00 -37.46
CA GLU A 238 -13.96 -23.90 -37.02
C GLU A 238 -14.51 -22.50 -37.31
N ILE A 239 -13.72 -21.45 -37.06
CA ILE A 239 -14.11 -20.07 -37.41
C ILE A 239 -14.27 -19.90 -38.93
N ALA A 240 -13.32 -20.41 -39.71
CA ALA A 240 -13.41 -20.38 -41.18
C ALA A 240 -14.64 -21.15 -41.71
N GLY A 241 -15.03 -22.23 -41.03
CA GLY A 241 -16.18 -23.04 -41.37
C GLY A 241 -17.54 -22.46 -40.98
N LEU A 242 -17.61 -21.34 -40.25
CA LEU A 242 -18.88 -20.74 -39.85
C LEU A 242 -19.68 -20.26 -41.07
N PRO A 243 -20.98 -20.64 -41.19
CA PRO A 243 -21.83 -20.22 -42.28
C PRO A 243 -22.25 -18.75 -42.12
N LEU A 244 -22.19 -17.99 -43.18
CA LEU A 244 -22.79 -16.67 -43.26
C LEU A 244 -24.33 -16.76 -43.31
N VAL A 245 -25.02 -15.85 -42.62
CA VAL A 245 -26.48 -15.83 -42.58
C VAL A 245 -27.04 -15.23 -43.86
N PRO A 246 -27.76 -16.00 -44.68
CA PRO A 246 -28.38 -15.48 -45.92
C PRO A 246 -29.42 -14.42 -45.60
N SER A 247 -29.35 -13.28 -46.28
CA SER A 247 -30.33 -12.20 -46.17
C SER A 247 -31.27 -12.11 -47.39
N SER A 248 -31.06 -12.95 -48.43
CA SER A 248 -31.86 -12.97 -49.64
C SER A 248 -32.15 -14.39 -50.12
N ALA A 249 -33.24 -14.57 -50.91
CA ALA A 249 -33.60 -15.86 -51.50
C ALA A 249 -32.50 -16.39 -52.46
N ALA A 250 -31.83 -15.52 -53.19
CA ALA A 250 -30.75 -15.88 -54.09
C ALA A 250 -29.54 -16.46 -53.36
N GLN A 251 -29.24 -15.99 -52.13
CA GLN A 251 -28.17 -16.54 -51.28
C GLN A 251 -28.56 -17.92 -50.73
N LEU A 252 -29.84 -18.15 -50.44
CA LEU A 252 -30.32 -19.47 -50.00
C LEU A 252 -30.22 -20.52 -51.11
N GLU A 253 -30.48 -20.13 -52.41
CA GLU A 253 -30.36 -21.01 -53.55
C GLU A 253 -28.90 -21.32 -53.94
N ALA A 254 -27.94 -20.38 -53.62
CA ALA A 254 -26.52 -20.57 -53.89
C ALA A 254 -25.80 -21.59 -52.97
N GLY A 255 -26.45 -22.01 -51.90
CA GLY A 255 -25.88 -22.88 -50.87
C GLY A 255 -25.20 -22.15 -49.73
N ALA A 256 -24.72 -22.92 -48.73
CA ALA A 256 -24.08 -22.33 -47.57
C ALA A 256 -22.70 -21.78 -47.94
N THR A 257 -22.53 -20.48 -47.80
CA THR A 257 -21.24 -19.78 -47.92
C THR A 257 -20.64 -19.62 -46.54
N THR A 258 -19.37 -19.98 -46.35
CA THR A 258 -18.69 -19.88 -45.08
C THR A 258 -17.80 -18.62 -44.99
N ILE A 259 -17.35 -18.28 -43.79
CA ILE A 259 -16.38 -17.17 -43.62
C ILE A 259 -15.10 -17.44 -44.43
N GLY A 260 -14.60 -18.67 -44.47
CA GLY A 260 -13.41 -19.06 -45.20
C GLY A 260 -13.51 -18.92 -46.73
N ASP A 261 -14.75 -18.95 -47.29
CA ASP A 261 -14.97 -18.76 -48.73
C ASP A 261 -14.75 -17.30 -49.15
N VAL A 262 -15.05 -16.35 -48.24
CA VAL A 262 -15.09 -14.90 -48.54
C VAL A 262 -14.03 -14.10 -47.74
N ALA A 263 -13.29 -14.74 -46.83
CA ALA A 263 -12.26 -14.11 -46.01
C ALA A 263 -11.09 -15.07 -45.76
N ALA A 264 -9.91 -14.55 -45.58
CA ALA A 264 -8.78 -15.31 -45.06
C ALA A 264 -8.83 -15.27 -43.54
N VAL A 265 -8.91 -16.45 -42.90
CA VAL A 265 -8.86 -16.62 -41.44
C VAL A 265 -7.49 -17.16 -41.08
N ALA A 266 -6.75 -16.46 -40.24
CA ALA A 266 -5.40 -16.84 -39.85
C ALA A 266 -5.09 -16.48 -38.40
N LEU A 267 -4.28 -17.30 -37.74
CA LEU A 267 -3.68 -16.93 -36.47
C LEU A 267 -2.56 -15.90 -36.74
N ALA A 268 -2.63 -14.75 -36.13
CA ALA A 268 -1.65 -13.68 -36.22
C ALA A 268 -1.13 -13.30 -34.83
N LYS A 269 0.10 -12.88 -34.75
CA LYS A 269 0.63 -12.29 -33.52
C LYS A 269 0.10 -10.88 -33.31
N ASP A 270 -0.15 -10.52 -32.07
CA ASP A 270 -0.46 -9.15 -31.72
C ASP A 270 0.69 -8.20 -32.04
N PRO A 271 0.43 -6.93 -32.34
CA PRO A 271 1.50 -5.95 -32.45
C PRO A 271 2.35 -5.92 -31.19
N VAL A 272 3.66 -5.78 -31.35
CA VAL A 272 4.57 -5.62 -30.20
C VAL A 272 4.24 -4.30 -29.49
N THR A 273 3.73 -4.38 -28.28
CA THR A 273 3.37 -3.21 -27.44
C THR A 273 4.44 -2.91 -26.41
N SER A 274 5.23 -3.92 -26.02
CA SER A 274 6.29 -3.79 -25.02
C SER A 274 7.44 -4.75 -25.33
N ILE A 275 8.66 -4.34 -24.99
CA ILE A 275 9.86 -5.16 -25.10
C ILE A 275 10.53 -5.19 -23.74
N SER A 276 10.79 -6.38 -23.20
CA SER A 276 11.55 -6.57 -21.97
C SER A 276 12.92 -7.16 -22.27
N ARG A 277 13.95 -6.64 -21.61
CA ARG A 277 15.33 -7.14 -21.71
C ARG A 277 16.01 -7.12 -20.35
N VAL A 278 16.85 -8.11 -20.10
CA VAL A 278 17.71 -8.20 -18.92
C VAL A 278 19.13 -8.46 -19.38
N ASN A 279 20.07 -7.61 -18.99
CA ASN A 279 21.49 -7.68 -19.39
C ASN A 279 21.70 -7.75 -20.92
N GLY A 280 20.79 -7.15 -21.70
CA GLY A 280 20.84 -7.16 -23.17
C GLY A 280 20.16 -8.36 -23.83
N GLU A 281 19.79 -9.39 -23.10
CA GLU A 281 19.03 -10.54 -23.59
C GLU A 281 17.53 -10.28 -23.55
N SER A 282 16.79 -10.85 -24.51
CA SER A 282 15.33 -10.80 -24.50
C SER A 282 14.79 -11.56 -23.29
N ALA A 283 13.82 -10.95 -22.61
CA ALA A 283 13.21 -11.51 -21.43
C ALA A 283 11.69 -11.32 -21.48
N LEU A 284 10.94 -12.21 -20.79
CA LEU A 284 9.60 -11.92 -20.34
C LEU A 284 9.67 -11.46 -18.89
N THR A 285 8.90 -10.46 -18.51
CA THR A 285 8.87 -9.98 -17.13
C THR A 285 7.52 -10.32 -16.50
N LEU A 286 7.55 -11.02 -15.37
CA LEU A 286 6.39 -11.22 -14.51
C LEU A 286 6.33 -10.06 -13.52
N SER A 287 5.26 -9.31 -13.55
CA SER A 287 4.97 -8.21 -12.64
C SER A 287 3.94 -8.68 -11.61
N ILE A 288 4.32 -8.74 -10.34
CA ILE A 288 3.47 -9.24 -9.26
C ILE A 288 3.05 -8.08 -8.37
N THR A 289 1.73 -7.88 -8.24
CA THR A 289 1.13 -6.88 -7.36
C THR A 289 0.54 -7.53 -6.11
N LYS A 290 0.29 -6.74 -5.08
CA LYS A 290 -0.29 -7.23 -3.83
C LYS A 290 -1.71 -6.74 -3.62
N LEU A 291 -2.48 -7.47 -2.82
CA LEU A 291 -3.72 -6.97 -2.25
C LEU A 291 -3.43 -5.78 -1.30
N PRO A 292 -4.29 -4.73 -1.24
CA PRO A 292 -4.08 -3.56 -0.37
C PRO A 292 -3.91 -3.93 1.11
N ALA A 293 -4.55 -5.02 1.55
CA ALA A 293 -4.44 -5.52 2.92
C ALA A 293 -3.17 -6.34 3.19
N ALA A 294 -2.40 -6.72 2.17
CA ALA A 294 -1.25 -7.61 2.31
C ALA A 294 0.02 -6.86 2.75
N ASN A 295 0.91 -7.60 3.41
CA ASN A 295 2.25 -7.13 3.78
C ASN A 295 3.21 -7.35 2.61
N THR A 296 3.88 -6.29 2.15
CA THR A 296 4.79 -6.33 0.99
C THR A 296 5.95 -7.31 1.19
N VAL A 297 6.56 -7.31 2.39
CA VAL A 297 7.70 -8.19 2.70
C VAL A 297 7.28 -9.66 2.71
N ASP A 298 6.11 -9.96 3.28
CA ASP A 298 5.60 -11.34 3.34
C ASP A 298 5.28 -11.87 1.93
N VAL A 299 4.65 -11.05 1.09
CA VAL A 299 4.34 -11.40 -0.30
C VAL A 299 5.62 -11.66 -1.09
N SER A 300 6.60 -10.75 -1.05
CA SER A 300 7.87 -10.91 -1.75
C SER A 300 8.62 -12.16 -1.31
N ARG A 301 8.70 -12.41 0.01
CA ARG A 301 9.34 -13.61 0.56
C ARG A 301 8.64 -14.90 0.11
N ALA A 302 7.31 -14.91 0.11
CA ALA A 302 6.54 -16.08 -0.30
C ALA A 302 6.72 -16.37 -1.79
N VAL A 303 6.70 -15.34 -2.65
CA VAL A 303 7.00 -15.45 -4.08
C VAL A 303 8.43 -15.95 -4.30
N THR A 304 9.41 -15.36 -3.61
CA THR A 304 10.82 -15.77 -3.73
C THR A 304 11.04 -17.22 -3.29
N ALA A 305 10.35 -17.65 -2.23
CA ALA A 305 10.42 -19.05 -1.76
C ALA A 305 9.80 -20.05 -2.77
N LEU A 306 8.88 -19.60 -3.60
CA LEU A 306 8.25 -20.43 -4.64
C LEU A 306 9.13 -20.57 -5.90
N LEU A 307 10.08 -19.66 -6.16
CA LEU A 307 10.89 -19.64 -7.38
C LEU A 307 11.61 -20.97 -7.69
N PRO A 308 12.21 -21.71 -6.73
CA PRO A 308 12.83 -23.00 -7.04
C PRO A 308 11.84 -24.02 -7.63
N LYS A 309 10.62 -24.10 -7.07
CA LYS A 309 9.56 -24.98 -7.60
C LYS A 309 9.18 -24.54 -9.02
N LEU A 310 8.90 -23.26 -9.23
CA LEU A 310 8.54 -22.71 -10.55
C LEU A 310 9.65 -22.96 -11.59
N GLN A 311 10.91 -22.89 -11.15
CA GLN A 311 12.07 -23.16 -12.00
C GLN A 311 12.12 -24.62 -12.44
N ASP A 312 11.80 -25.55 -11.55
CA ASP A 312 11.76 -26.98 -11.84
C ASP A 312 10.57 -27.33 -12.76
N ASP A 313 9.41 -26.71 -12.54
CA ASP A 313 8.17 -26.94 -13.30
C ASP A 313 8.27 -26.46 -14.76
N ILE A 314 8.94 -25.33 -15.00
CA ILE A 314 9.14 -24.80 -16.37
C ILE A 314 10.15 -25.63 -17.15
N GLY A 315 11.19 -26.14 -16.53
CA GLY A 315 12.26 -26.87 -17.20
C GLY A 315 12.94 -26.06 -18.29
N SER A 316 13.28 -26.68 -19.40
CA SER A 316 13.68 -26.10 -20.70
C SER A 316 14.75 -24.99 -20.70
N GLY A 317 15.61 -24.88 -19.67
CA GLY A 317 16.71 -23.89 -19.62
C GLY A 317 16.27 -22.46 -19.25
N ALA A 318 14.98 -22.18 -19.15
CA ALA A 318 14.48 -20.90 -18.70
C ALA A 318 14.90 -20.62 -17.26
N ARG A 319 15.18 -19.35 -16.93
CA ARG A 319 15.65 -18.93 -15.61
C ARG A 319 14.85 -17.74 -15.10
N PHE A 320 14.43 -17.81 -13.84
CA PHE A 320 13.88 -16.67 -13.12
C PHE A 320 14.99 -15.84 -12.49
N THR A 321 14.94 -14.53 -12.70
CA THR A 321 15.83 -13.58 -12.06
C THR A 321 14.99 -12.46 -11.45
N VAL A 322 15.18 -12.18 -10.16
CA VAL A 322 14.53 -11.03 -9.51
C VAL A 322 15.21 -9.76 -10.06
N VAL A 323 14.43 -8.91 -10.71
CA VAL A 323 14.92 -7.64 -11.29
C VAL A 323 14.52 -6.44 -10.45
N PHE A 324 13.42 -6.56 -9.73
CA PHE A 324 12.96 -5.56 -8.78
C PHE A 324 12.27 -6.25 -7.60
N ASP A 325 12.58 -5.79 -6.38
CA ASP A 325 11.95 -6.27 -5.15
C ASP A 325 11.91 -5.13 -4.14
N GLN A 326 10.72 -4.81 -3.62
CA GLN A 326 10.55 -3.79 -2.61
C GLN A 326 11.00 -4.26 -1.21
N ALA A 327 10.93 -5.58 -0.93
CA ALA A 327 11.16 -6.11 0.41
C ALA A 327 12.55 -5.81 0.98
N PRO A 328 13.67 -5.96 0.25
CA PRO A 328 15.00 -5.64 0.78
C PRO A 328 15.14 -4.18 1.23
N PHE A 329 14.50 -3.23 0.52
CA PHE A 329 14.54 -1.81 0.89
C PHE A 329 13.78 -1.54 2.18
N ILE A 330 12.63 -2.21 2.36
CA ILE A 330 11.81 -2.10 3.56
C ILE A 330 12.54 -2.73 4.75
N GLU A 331 13.06 -3.93 4.59
CA GLU A 331 13.82 -4.66 5.62
C GLU A 331 15.05 -3.88 6.06
N GLN A 332 15.83 -3.35 5.11
CA GLN A 332 16.99 -2.51 5.41
C GLN A 332 16.61 -1.24 6.16
N SER A 333 15.48 -0.61 5.80
CA SER A 333 14.98 0.58 6.50
C SER A 333 14.59 0.27 7.94
N ILE A 334 13.91 -0.86 8.17
CA ILE A 334 13.54 -1.33 9.52
C ILE A 334 14.78 -1.68 10.32
N GLU A 335 15.75 -2.39 9.74
CA GLU A 335 16.99 -2.75 10.38
C GLU A 335 17.83 -1.52 10.74
N SER A 336 17.96 -0.56 9.82
CA SER A 336 18.64 0.71 10.06
C SER A 336 17.99 1.47 11.22
N LEU A 337 16.65 1.57 11.24
CA LEU A 337 15.95 2.19 12.36
C LEU A 337 16.20 1.45 13.68
N ALA A 338 16.17 0.12 13.67
CA ALA A 338 16.45 -0.67 14.87
C ALA A 338 17.87 -0.43 15.38
N GLN A 339 18.86 -0.38 14.49
CA GLN A 339 20.26 -0.09 14.83
C GLN A 339 20.44 1.35 15.32
N GLU A 340 19.88 2.34 14.60
CA GLU A 340 19.94 3.76 14.99
C GLU A 340 19.21 3.99 16.31
N GLY A 341 18.03 3.38 16.48
CA GLY A 341 17.27 3.42 17.72
C GLY A 341 18.03 2.81 18.91
N LEU A 342 18.68 1.66 18.69
CA LEU A 342 19.51 1.03 19.72
C LEU A 342 20.76 1.87 20.05
N LEU A 343 21.44 2.39 19.03
CA LEU A 343 22.59 3.29 19.23
C LEU A 343 22.15 4.56 19.96
N GLY A 344 21.05 5.17 19.53
CA GLY A 344 20.48 6.35 20.20
C GLY A 344 20.13 6.06 21.66
N LEU A 345 19.53 4.91 21.95
CA LEU A 345 19.26 4.47 23.33
C LEU A 345 20.55 4.30 24.14
N VAL A 346 21.57 3.64 23.57
CA VAL A 346 22.86 3.44 24.24
C VAL A 346 23.52 4.78 24.55
N PHE A 347 23.58 5.69 23.57
CA PHE A 347 24.15 7.04 23.79
C PHE A 347 23.32 7.84 24.80
N ALA A 348 21.97 7.81 24.71
CA ALA A 348 21.11 8.47 25.69
C ALA A 348 21.36 7.94 27.10
N VAL A 349 21.41 6.62 27.28
CA VAL A 349 21.68 5.96 28.56
C VAL A 349 23.06 6.35 29.06
N LEU A 350 24.08 6.42 28.21
CA LEU A 350 25.43 6.83 28.57
C LEU A 350 25.46 8.31 29.02
N VAL A 351 24.87 9.20 28.25
CA VAL A 351 24.77 10.64 28.59
C VAL A 351 24.03 10.81 29.92
N ILE A 352 22.86 10.16 30.07
CA ILE A 352 22.09 10.19 31.34
C ILE A 352 22.94 9.67 32.49
N PHE A 353 23.70 8.60 32.30
CA PHE A 353 24.58 8.05 33.33
C PHE A 353 25.68 9.05 33.72
N VAL A 354 26.31 9.72 32.75
CA VAL A 354 27.34 10.74 33.00
C VAL A 354 26.78 11.95 33.74
N PHE A 355 25.59 12.42 33.33
CA PHE A 355 24.93 13.57 33.96
C PHE A 355 24.42 13.26 35.37
N LEU A 356 23.72 12.12 35.52
CA LEU A 356 23.09 11.76 36.78
C LEU A 356 24.04 11.00 37.75
N LEU A 357 25.15 10.44 37.25
CA LEU A 357 26.10 9.59 38.00
C LEU A 357 25.38 8.54 38.87
N SER A 358 24.27 7.98 38.36
CA SER A 358 23.40 7.07 39.11
C SER A 358 22.84 5.97 38.21
N VAL A 359 23.31 4.77 38.35
CA VAL A 359 22.80 3.58 37.62
C VAL A 359 21.29 3.40 37.75
N ARG A 360 20.73 3.74 38.91
CA ARG A 360 19.28 3.57 39.17
C ARG A 360 18.43 4.57 38.43
N SER A 361 18.86 5.83 38.38
CA SER A 361 18.20 6.86 37.58
C SER A 361 18.26 6.54 36.07
N THR A 362 19.42 6.09 35.64
CA THR A 362 19.66 5.63 34.28
C THR A 362 18.79 4.44 33.90
N LEU A 363 18.57 3.48 34.81
CA LEU A 363 17.70 2.33 34.58
C LEU A 363 16.25 2.76 34.38
N VAL A 364 15.76 3.76 35.14
CA VAL A 364 14.38 4.30 34.96
C VAL A 364 14.23 4.88 33.57
N ALA A 365 15.19 5.68 33.09
CA ALA A 365 15.18 6.22 31.74
C ALA A 365 15.27 5.11 30.66
N ALA A 366 16.17 4.13 30.87
CA ALA A 366 16.35 3.01 29.94
C ALA A 366 15.10 2.13 29.77
N ILE A 367 14.21 2.10 30.76
CA ILE A 367 12.90 1.41 30.66
C ILE A 367 11.84 2.31 30.01
N SER A 368 11.82 3.61 30.35
CA SER A 368 10.79 4.54 29.88
C SER A 368 10.82 4.76 28.37
N ILE A 369 12.03 4.84 27.79
CA ILE A 369 12.22 5.11 26.35
C ILE A 369 11.61 3.99 25.48
N PRO A 370 12.02 2.71 25.62
CA PRO A 370 11.40 1.63 24.86
C PRO A 370 9.89 1.51 25.11
N THR A 371 9.44 1.78 26.32
CA THR A 371 8.00 1.73 26.64
C THR A 371 7.21 2.76 25.84
N SER A 372 7.71 3.98 25.69
CA SER A 372 7.08 5.03 24.87
C SER A 372 7.01 4.63 23.39
N VAL A 373 8.09 4.04 22.86
CA VAL A 373 8.15 3.55 21.48
C VAL A 373 7.17 2.40 21.26
N LEU A 374 7.08 1.46 22.19
CA LEU A 374 6.14 0.34 22.11
C LEU A 374 4.68 0.80 22.17
N ILE A 375 4.36 1.79 22.99
CA ILE A 375 3.03 2.43 22.99
C ILE A 375 2.77 3.11 21.64
N THR A 376 3.78 3.70 21.03
CA THR A 376 3.65 4.32 19.69
C THR A 376 3.28 3.29 18.63
N PHE A 377 3.88 2.09 18.63
CA PHE A 377 3.50 1.02 17.70
C PHE A 377 2.04 0.58 17.89
N VAL A 378 1.56 0.48 19.13
CA VAL A 378 0.12 0.21 19.39
C VAL A 378 -0.75 1.31 18.79
N GLY A 379 -0.34 2.57 18.94
CA GLY A 379 -1.05 3.71 18.35
C GLY A 379 -1.07 3.65 16.82
N ILE A 380 0.07 3.42 16.16
CA ILE A 380 0.18 3.27 14.70
C ILE A 380 -0.78 2.18 14.21
N GLN A 381 -0.77 1.01 14.87
CA GLN A 381 -1.66 -0.11 14.54
C GLN A 381 -3.14 0.24 14.74
N ALA A 382 -3.49 0.91 15.83
CA ALA A 382 -4.86 1.29 16.16
C ALA A 382 -5.45 2.29 15.15
N PHE A 383 -4.63 3.13 14.54
CA PHE A 383 -5.03 4.06 13.47
C PHE A 383 -4.95 3.43 12.08
N GLY A 384 -4.56 2.15 11.95
CA GLY A 384 -4.52 1.44 10.67
C GLY A 384 -3.33 1.81 9.77
N TYR A 385 -2.29 2.44 10.33
CA TYR A 385 -1.08 2.76 9.58
C TYR A 385 -0.09 1.60 9.53
N SER A 386 0.77 1.64 8.49
CA SER A 386 1.85 0.66 8.25
C SER A 386 3.21 1.18 8.73
N LEU A 387 4.17 0.27 8.84
CA LEU A 387 5.59 0.61 8.92
C LEU A 387 6.10 0.89 7.49
N ASN A 388 6.37 2.15 7.22
CA ASN A 388 6.86 2.63 5.94
C ASN A 388 7.93 3.72 6.16
N ILE A 389 8.56 4.17 5.10
CA ILE A 389 9.65 5.15 5.19
C ILE A 389 9.26 6.43 5.95
N LEU A 390 7.99 6.86 5.86
CA LEU A 390 7.50 8.07 6.53
C LEU A 390 7.25 7.85 8.02
N THR A 391 6.59 6.74 8.40
CA THR A 391 6.34 6.40 9.81
C THR A 391 7.64 6.06 10.54
N LEU A 392 8.59 5.41 9.86
CA LEU A 392 9.92 5.11 10.39
C LEU A 392 10.74 6.41 10.59
N GLY A 393 10.71 7.32 9.60
CA GLY A 393 11.34 8.64 9.71
C GLY A 393 10.74 9.49 10.85
N ALA A 394 9.40 9.46 10.99
CA ALA A 394 8.71 10.11 12.11
C ALA A 394 9.16 9.56 13.47
N LEU A 395 9.27 8.23 13.57
CA LEU A 395 9.70 7.56 14.81
C LEU A 395 11.15 7.92 15.16
N THR A 396 12.06 7.97 14.17
CA THR A 396 13.46 8.38 14.36
C THR A 396 13.54 9.79 14.95
N ILE A 397 12.78 10.74 14.41
CA ILE A 397 12.72 12.12 14.93
C ILE A 397 12.13 12.13 16.35
N ALA A 398 11.07 11.35 16.58
CA ALA A 398 10.38 11.31 17.85
C ALA A 398 11.24 10.71 18.98
N ILE A 399 12.09 9.71 18.71
CA ILE A 399 12.93 9.06 19.73
C ILE A 399 13.78 10.08 20.48
N GLY A 400 14.41 11.04 19.79
CA GLY A 400 15.19 12.08 20.43
C GLY A 400 14.40 12.90 21.46
N ARG A 401 13.16 13.26 21.13
CA ARG A 401 12.27 14.04 22.02
C ARG A 401 11.72 13.21 23.18
N VAL A 402 11.42 11.93 22.92
CA VAL A 402 10.94 10.97 23.94
C VAL A 402 11.94 10.80 25.08
N VAL A 403 13.23 10.84 24.75
CA VAL A 403 14.32 10.77 25.73
C VAL A 403 14.29 11.99 26.66
N ASP A 404 14.12 13.19 26.13
CA ASP A 404 14.15 14.45 26.86
C ASP A 404 13.11 14.53 27.98
N ASP A 405 11.85 14.18 27.70
CA ASP A 405 10.77 14.24 28.69
C ASP A 405 11.06 13.38 29.92
N SER A 406 11.61 12.19 29.71
CA SER A 406 11.97 11.27 30.79
C SER A 406 13.16 11.76 31.61
N ILE A 407 14.16 12.38 30.96
CA ILE A 407 15.35 12.92 31.63
C ILE A 407 14.95 14.03 32.60
N VAL A 408 14.16 15.02 32.11
CA VAL A 408 13.74 16.16 32.91
C VAL A 408 12.98 15.73 34.17
N VAL A 409 12.08 14.76 34.04
CA VAL A 409 11.34 14.23 35.21
C VAL A 409 12.25 13.53 36.20
N ILE A 410 13.16 12.68 35.72
CA ILE A 410 14.06 11.90 36.59
C ILE A 410 15.04 12.84 37.30
N GLU A 411 15.59 13.82 36.59
CA GLU A 411 16.50 14.80 37.15
C GLU A 411 15.83 15.60 38.27
N ASN A 412 14.63 16.10 38.03
CA ASN A 412 13.92 16.89 39.04
C ASN A 412 13.48 16.03 40.23
N ILE A 413 13.07 14.77 40.04
CA ILE A 413 12.81 13.85 41.13
C ILE A 413 14.08 13.64 41.99
N ARG A 414 15.24 13.49 41.35
CA ARG A 414 16.50 13.32 42.09
C ARG A 414 16.90 14.56 42.87
N ARG A 415 16.63 15.76 42.36
CA ARG A 415 16.89 17.03 43.02
C ARG A 415 16.06 17.19 44.29
N HIS A 416 14.78 16.75 44.28
CA HIS A 416 13.89 16.86 45.43
C HIS A 416 14.00 15.68 46.42
N TYR A 417 14.50 14.52 45.99
CA TYR A 417 14.61 13.33 46.84
C TYR A 417 15.98 13.21 47.46
N VAL A 418 16.24 14.01 48.49
CA VAL A 418 17.50 14.07 49.27
C VAL A 418 17.20 13.91 50.76
N GLY A 419 18.17 13.34 51.50
CA GLY A 419 18.07 13.17 52.95
C GLY A 419 16.90 12.30 53.38
N ASP A 420 16.17 12.73 54.42
CA ASP A 420 15.04 12.05 55.04
C ASP A 420 13.68 12.42 54.43
N ALA A 421 13.65 13.05 53.25
CA ALA A 421 12.41 13.44 52.59
C ALA A 421 11.50 12.23 52.30
N ASP A 422 10.18 12.36 52.58
CA ASP A 422 9.22 11.36 52.16
C ASP A 422 9.26 11.14 50.65
N LYS A 423 9.54 9.91 50.26
CA LYS A 423 9.74 9.54 48.87
C LYS A 423 8.54 9.88 47.97
N GLY A 424 7.33 9.64 48.47
CA GLY A 424 6.11 9.90 47.71
C GLY A 424 5.87 11.38 47.52
N ASP A 425 6.12 12.18 48.55
CA ASP A 425 5.90 13.64 48.51
C ASP A 425 6.98 14.33 47.67
N ALA A 426 8.24 13.91 47.80
CA ALA A 426 9.34 14.41 46.97
C ALA A 426 9.08 14.17 45.46
N ILE A 427 8.64 12.96 45.07
CA ILE A 427 8.30 12.65 43.69
C ILE A 427 7.10 13.46 43.21
N ARG A 428 6.06 13.61 44.04
CA ARG A 428 4.88 14.42 43.67
C ARG A 428 5.23 15.88 43.43
N LEU A 429 6.05 16.47 44.31
CA LEU A 429 6.50 17.85 44.20
C LEU A 429 7.31 18.05 42.92
N ALA A 430 8.31 17.20 42.71
CA ALA A 430 9.18 17.24 41.54
C ALA A 430 8.39 17.15 40.23
N VAL A 431 7.48 16.16 40.11
CA VAL A 431 6.68 16.01 38.89
C VAL A 431 5.74 17.18 38.69
N ARG A 432 5.13 17.74 39.75
CA ARG A 432 4.26 18.89 39.68
C ARG A 432 4.96 20.13 39.13
N GLU A 433 6.21 20.34 39.50
CA GLU A 433 7.03 21.46 39.05
C GLU A 433 7.27 21.44 37.54
N VAL A 434 7.67 20.28 36.99
CA VAL A 434 8.05 20.16 35.58
C VAL A 434 6.87 19.78 34.65
N ALA A 435 5.75 19.27 35.18
CA ALA A 435 4.64 18.77 34.39
C ALA A 435 4.06 19.84 33.44
N ALA A 436 3.95 21.09 33.87
CA ALA A 436 3.45 22.17 33.02
C ALA A 436 4.39 22.48 31.86
N ALA A 437 5.70 22.52 32.13
CA ALA A 437 6.71 22.82 31.10
C ALA A 437 6.80 21.69 30.05
N ILE A 438 6.86 20.42 30.50
CA ILE A 438 6.90 19.28 29.60
C ILE A 438 5.61 19.20 28.77
N THR A 439 4.45 19.39 29.39
CA THR A 439 3.17 19.40 28.67
C THR A 439 3.12 20.50 27.62
N ALA A 440 3.55 21.73 27.96
CA ALA A 440 3.59 22.83 27.03
C ALA A 440 4.52 22.56 25.86
N SER A 441 5.71 22.03 26.12
CA SER A 441 6.69 21.62 25.08
C SER A 441 6.11 20.56 24.14
N THR A 442 5.47 19.52 24.70
CA THR A 442 4.82 18.45 23.92
C THR A 442 3.68 18.99 23.07
N ILE A 443 2.79 19.83 23.66
CA ILE A 443 1.68 20.46 22.92
C ILE A 443 2.22 21.35 21.79
N THR A 444 3.30 22.10 22.03
CA THR A 444 3.92 22.93 20.98
C THR A 444 4.43 22.07 19.83
N THR A 445 5.10 20.96 20.13
CA THR A 445 5.58 20.02 19.09
C THR A 445 4.40 19.41 18.32
N VAL A 446 3.38 18.93 19.01
CA VAL A 446 2.16 18.40 18.40
C VAL A 446 1.45 19.45 17.55
N ALA A 447 1.36 20.69 18.01
CA ALA A 447 0.72 21.80 17.28
C ALA A 447 1.44 22.15 15.97
N VAL A 448 2.72 21.84 15.84
CA VAL A 448 3.49 22.02 14.59
C VAL A 448 3.19 20.90 13.59
N PHE A 449 3.13 19.65 14.03
CA PHE A 449 2.97 18.51 13.12
C PHE A 449 1.51 18.14 12.84
N LEU A 450 0.63 18.24 13.82
CA LEU A 450 -0.77 17.83 13.70
C LEU A 450 -1.55 18.49 12.56
N PRO A 451 -1.36 19.79 12.24
CA PRO A 451 -2.04 20.42 11.11
C PRO A 451 -1.80 19.73 9.77
N ILE A 452 -0.63 19.11 9.58
CA ILE A 452 -0.29 18.36 8.35
C ILE A 452 -1.27 17.20 8.14
N ALA A 453 -1.75 16.58 9.21
CA ALA A 453 -2.70 15.48 9.13
C ALA A 453 -4.10 15.90 8.62
N PHE A 454 -4.40 17.20 8.60
CA PHE A 454 -5.68 17.76 8.14
C PHE A 454 -5.60 18.45 6.78
N VAL A 455 -4.44 18.42 6.13
CA VAL A 455 -4.30 18.91 4.75
C VAL A 455 -5.10 17.97 3.84
N GLY A 456 -6.01 18.54 3.07
CA GLY A 456 -6.98 17.80 2.25
C GLY A 456 -6.52 17.64 0.79
N ASP A 457 -5.28 17.26 0.56
CA ASP A 457 -4.74 16.97 -0.77
C ASP A 457 -3.84 15.72 -0.74
N THR A 458 -3.30 15.33 -1.88
CA THR A 458 -2.38 14.19 -2.03
C THR A 458 -1.14 14.32 -1.12
N THR A 459 -0.65 15.56 -0.93
CA THR A 459 0.48 15.83 -0.05
C THR A 459 0.12 15.56 1.40
N GLY A 460 -1.08 16.00 1.80
CA GLY A 460 -1.62 15.73 3.14
C GLY A 460 -1.76 14.23 3.40
N GLU A 461 -2.28 13.47 2.44
CA GLU A 461 -2.43 12.02 2.58
C GLU A 461 -1.10 11.32 2.73
N LEU A 462 -0.11 11.70 1.93
CA LEU A 462 1.25 11.17 2.03
C LEU A 462 1.86 11.42 3.41
N PHE A 463 1.73 12.65 3.94
CA PHE A 463 2.38 13.03 5.20
C PHE A 463 1.52 12.83 6.46
N ARG A 464 0.25 12.47 6.34
CA ARG A 464 -0.64 12.18 7.47
C ARG A 464 -0.10 11.07 8.39
N PRO A 465 0.38 9.91 7.89
CA PRO A 465 1.00 8.88 8.72
C PRO A 465 2.21 9.39 9.50
N PHE A 466 3.05 10.23 8.88
CA PHE A 466 4.18 10.88 9.51
C PHE A 466 3.73 11.78 10.68
N ALA A 467 2.82 12.72 10.40
CA ALA A 467 2.34 13.69 11.38
C ALA A 467 1.65 13.03 12.58
N LEU A 468 0.83 12.02 12.32
CA LEU A 468 0.16 11.27 13.38
C LEU A 468 1.12 10.39 14.16
N THR A 469 2.11 9.78 13.53
CA THR A 469 3.15 9.00 14.23
C THR A 469 3.92 9.88 15.22
N VAL A 470 4.37 11.08 14.80
CA VAL A 470 5.01 12.04 15.70
C VAL A 470 4.08 12.42 16.84
N THR A 471 2.82 12.73 16.54
CA THR A 471 1.81 13.11 17.54
C THR A 471 1.57 12.01 18.57
N ILE A 472 1.42 10.76 18.11
CA ILE A 472 1.23 9.58 18.97
C ILE A 472 2.48 9.37 19.85
N ALA A 473 3.68 9.43 19.27
CA ALA A 473 4.93 9.24 19.98
C ALA A 473 5.14 10.30 21.07
N MET A 474 4.87 11.57 20.76
CA MET A 474 4.95 12.66 21.72
C MET A 474 3.94 12.52 22.85
N THR A 475 2.70 12.14 22.52
CA THR A 475 1.65 11.91 23.53
C THR A 475 1.97 10.71 24.41
N ALA A 476 2.49 9.63 23.84
CA ALA A 476 2.96 8.46 24.56
C ALA A 476 4.12 8.81 25.52
N SER A 477 5.10 9.59 25.05
CA SER A 477 6.21 10.09 25.86
C SER A 477 5.73 10.88 27.07
N LEU A 478 4.86 11.86 26.86
CA LEU A 478 4.27 12.66 27.92
C LEU A 478 3.53 11.79 28.95
N PHE A 479 2.74 10.81 28.46
CA PHE A 479 2.03 9.88 29.35
C PHE A 479 3.01 9.06 30.18
N VAL A 480 4.04 8.48 29.56
CA VAL A 480 5.07 7.69 30.24
C VAL A 480 5.83 8.53 31.25
N ALA A 481 6.26 9.74 30.87
CA ALA A 481 7.01 10.66 31.73
C ALA A 481 6.22 11.06 32.98
N LEU A 482 4.91 11.29 32.85
CA LEU A 482 4.06 11.72 33.98
C LEU A 482 3.45 10.57 34.79
N THR A 483 3.51 9.32 34.32
CA THR A 483 2.89 8.17 35.01
C THR A 483 3.88 7.06 35.34
N ILE A 484 4.53 6.51 34.34
CA ILE A 484 5.43 5.34 34.47
C ILE A 484 6.74 5.73 35.15
N VAL A 485 7.37 6.82 34.69
CA VAL A 485 8.64 7.31 35.25
C VAL A 485 8.55 7.59 36.76
N PRO A 486 7.52 8.30 37.30
CA PRO A 486 7.36 8.49 38.73
C PRO A 486 7.22 7.18 39.52
N VAL A 487 6.52 6.17 38.97
CA VAL A 487 6.37 4.86 39.61
C VAL A 487 7.67 4.08 39.60
N LEU A 488 8.40 4.06 38.49
CA LEU A 488 9.73 3.46 38.42
C LEU A 488 10.72 4.16 39.35
N ALA A 489 10.68 5.50 39.41
CA ALA A 489 11.50 6.27 40.34
C ALA A 489 11.19 5.91 41.80
N TYR A 490 9.89 5.73 42.12
CA TYR A 490 9.49 5.29 43.45
C TYR A 490 10.09 3.92 43.81
N TRP A 491 10.21 2.99 42.89
CA TRP A 491 10.78 1.66 43.19
C TRP A 491 12.31 1.63 43.18
N PHE A 492 12.92 2.32 42.24
CA PHE A 492 14.37 2.16 41.97
C PHE A 492 15.25 3.23 42.61
N LEU A 493 14.77 4.50 42.77
CA LEU A 493 15.63 5.55 43.32
C LEU A 493 15.88 5.40 44.83
N LYS A 494 17.05 5.79 45.23
CA LYS A 494 17.43 6.02 46.64
C LYS A 494 17.64 7.50 46.89
N PRO A 495 17.48 7.98 48.15
CA PRO A 495 17.74 9.38 48.48
C PRO A 495 19.16 9.78 48.07
N GLY A 496 19.30 10.98 47.55
CA GLY A 496 20.61 11.60 47.33
C GLY A 496 21.27 11.95 48.65
N THR A 497 22.58 12.00 48.66
CA THR A 497 23.35 12.52 49.80
C THR A 497 23.15 14.05 49.86
N GLU A 498 22.71 14.58 50.99
CA GLU A 498 22.70 16.01 51.22
C GLU A 498 24.12 16.56 51.10
N ALA A 499 24.30 17.60 50.27
CA ALA A 499 25.53 18.39 50.32
C ALA A 499 25.55 19.14 51.65
N ARG A 500 26.59 18.94 52.44
CA ARG A 500 26.77 19.63 53.71
C ARG A 500 27.97 20.54 53.64
N ASP A 501 27.88 21.69 54.30
CA ASP A 501 29.00 22.60 54.47
C ASP A 501 30.08 22.03 55.39
N ALA A 502 31.22 22.73 55.53
CA ALA A 502 32.29 22.33 56.42
C ALA A 502 31.90 22.28 57.91
N ALA A 503 30.76 22.86 58.26
CA ALA A 503 30.17 22.87 59.60
C ALA A 503 29.11 21.77 59.79
N GLY A 504 28.79 20.97 58.73
CA GLY A 504 27.82 19.87 58.77
C GLY A 504 26.39 20.27 58.49
N ASN A 505 26.12 21.52 58.13
CA ASN A 505 24.79 21.99 57.80
C ASN A 505 24.41 21.63 56.35
N PRO A 506 23.11 21.32 56.06
CA PRO A 506 22.69 21.09 54.70
C PRO A 506 22.85 22.38 53.85
N ILE A 507 23.49 22.27 52.71
CA ILE A 507 23.68 23.37 51.75
C ILE A 507 22.47 23.37 50.81
N ASP A 508 21.78 24.50 50.72
CA ASP A 508 20.74 24.68 49.71
C ASP A 508 21.39 24.67 48.29
N PRO A 509 20.99 23.75 47.39
CA PRO A 509 21.54 23.70 46.04
C PRO A 509 21.29 24.98 45.21
N GLU A 510 20.37 25.83 45.63
CA GLU A 510 20.02 27.12 44.97
C GLU A 510 20.79 28.30 45.57
N ASP A 511 21.60 28.09 46.61
CA ASP A 511 22.43 29.16 47.20
C ASP A 511 23.61 29.48 46.23
N PRO A 512 23.69 30.75 45.76
CA PRO A 512 24.80 31.18 44.90
C PRO A 512 26.18 31.05 45.55
N ALA A 513 26.25 30.87 46.86
CA ALA A 513 27.46 30.63 47.63
C ALA A 513 27.83 29.14 47.79
N ALA A 514 26.99 28.23 47.23
CA ALA A 514 27.26 26.79 47.31
C ALA A 514 28.55 26.44 46.53
N PRO A 515 29.40 25.54 47.06
CA PRO A 515 30.61 25.14 46.34
C PRO A 515 30.24 24.45 45.04
N PRO A 516 30.97 24.71 43.93
CA PRO A 516 30.65 24.18 42.62
C PRO A 516 30.57 22.66 42.65
N SER A 517 29.58 22.10 41.99
CA SER A 517 29.39 20.66 41.88
C SER A 517 30.62 19.99 41.29
N ARG A 518 30.82 18.68 41.54
CA ARG A 518 31.98 17.91 41.02
C ARG A 518 32.12 17.97 39.49
N LEU A 519 31.07 18.36 38.77
CA LEU A 519 31.07 18.57 37.33
C LEU A 519 31.45 19.99 36.89
N GLN A 520 31.52 20.96 37.84
CA GLN A 520 31.95 22.34 37.57
C GLN A 520 33.44 22.54 37.95
N LYS A 521 34.08 21.55 38.55
CA LYS A 521 35.52 21.46 38.71
C LYS A 521 36.13 20.59 37.60
#